data_41f7a9821ec13d2a23fae07046c16a0f
#
_entry.id   41f7a9821ec13d2a23fae07046c16a0f
#
_cell.length_a   1.000
_cell.length_b   1.000
_cell.length_c   1.000
_cell.angle_alpha   90.00
_cell.angle_beta   90.00
_cell.angle_gamma   90.00
#
_symmetry.space_group_name_H-M   'P 1'
#
loop_
_entity.id
_entity.type
_entity.pdbx_description
1 polymer ?
#
loop_
_entity_poly.entity_id
_entity_poly.type
_entity_poly.pdbx_seq_one_letter_code
_entity_poly.pdbx_strand_id
1 'polypeptide(L)'
;MSGKDKFSFGSNPKMREVPPGTEAKFQFNGKPSIVETEWGEKFSFPIILISQDSYDTLPFDCNWESKSMVAKEVFIAYEQNKDFKEVYNTAKWQLTRFDTGAYFLDQL
;
A
#
# COMPACT_ATOMS: atom_id res chain seq x y z
N MET A 1 17.87 -0.92 21.84
CA MET A 1 17.83 -0.88 21.60
C MET A 1 17.42 -0.81 21.47
N SER A 2 17.28 -1.01 21.40
CA SER A 2 17.00 -0.99 21.38
C SER A 2 16.95 -0.64 21.14
N GLY A 3 17.04 -0.36 21.44
CA GLY A 3 17.17 -0.27 21.33
C GLY A 3 17.23 -0.14 20.82
N LYS A 4 17.35 -0.14 21.25
CA LYS A 4 17.49 -0.31 20.66
C LYS A 4 17.71 -0.24 19.93
N ASP A 5 18.22 0.05 20.35
CA ASP A 5 18.35 0.05 19.42
C ASP A 5 18.65 -0.75 18.30
N LYS A 6 18.52 -0.81 17.83
CA LYS A 6 18.39 -1.71 16.71
C LYS A 6 18.64 -0.98 15.39
N PHE A 7 19.60 -1.48 14.65
CA PHE A 7 19.93 -0.84 13.39
C PHE A 7 19.15 -1.48 12.23
N SER A 8 18.69 -0.65 11.33
CA SER A 8 17.99 -1.10 10.13
C SER A 8 18.51 -0.32 8.94
N PHE A 9 19.00 -1.02 7.95
CA PHE A 9 19.59 -0.41 6.77
C PHE A 9 18.75 -0.72 5.56
N GLY A 10 18.46 0.30 4.76
CA GLY A 10 17.56 0.17 3.63
C GLY A 10 16.10 0.34 4.04
N SER A 11 15.23 0.36 3.08
CA SER A 11 13.80 0.53 3.27
C SER A 11 13.09 -0.80 3.04
N ASN A 12 11.83 -0.88 3.42
CA ASN A 12 10.99 -2.01 3.07
C ASN A 12 10.89 -2.13 1.56
N PRO A 13 10.81 -3.36 1.03
CA PRO A 13 10.63 -3.52 -0.41
C PRO A 13 9.32 -2.87 -0.86
N LYS A 14 9.32 -2.43 -2.10
CA LYS A 14 8.11 -1.89 -2.69
C LYS A 14 7.27 -3.02 -3.27
N MET A 15 5.94 -2.88 -3.14
CA MET A 15 5.02 -3.78 -3.83
C MET A 15 5.20 -3.61 -5.33
N ARG A 16 5.26 -4.72 -6.05
CA ARG A 16 5.34 -4.69 -7.51
C ARG A 16 4.09 -4.08 -8.10
N GLU A 17 4.25 -3.45 -9.25
CA GLU A 17 3.12 -2.90 -9.97
C GLU A 17 2.10 -4.00 -10.27
N VAL A 18 0.81 -3.67 -10.10
CA VAL A 18 -0.27 -4.59 -10.46
C VAL A 18 -0.48 -4.50 -11.96
N PRO A 19 -0.23 -5.56 -12.73
CA PRO A 19 -0.45 -5.51 -14.17
C PRO A 19 -1.92 -5.28 -14.52
N PRO A 20 -2.20 -4.63 -15.65
CA PRO A 20 -3.60 -4.46 -16.09
C PRO A 20 -4.32 -5.81 -16.16
N GLY A 21 -5.57 -5.83 -15.69
CA GLY A 21 -6.37 -7.03 -15.68
C GLY A 21 -6.10 -7.96 -14.51
N THR A 22 -5.29 -7.53 -13.54
CA THR A 22 -4.98 -8.36 -12.35
C THR A 22 -5.28 -7.60 -11.07
N GLU A 23 -5.08 -8.27 -9.93
CA GLU A 23 -5.38 -7.70 -8.62
C GLU A 23 -4.37 -8.15 -7.59
N ALA A 24 -4.30 -7.37 -6.50
CA ALA A 24 -3.52 -7.71 -5.33
C ALA A 24 -4.39 -7.55 -4.10
N LYS A 25 -4.14 -8.36 -3.07
CA LYS A 25 -4.87 -8.26 -1.80
C LYS A 25 -3.87 -7.96 -0.70
N PHE A 26 -4.22 -7.04 0.18
CA PHE A 26 -3.33 -6.65 1.26
C PHE A 26 -4.09 -6.08 2.44
N GLN A 27 -3.37 -5.87 3.52
CA GLN A 27 -3.85 -5.19 4.71
C GLN A 27 -2.88 -4.04 4.97
N PHE A 28 -3.41 -2.85 5.26
CA PHE A 28 -2.56 -1.74 5.65
C PHE A 28 -1.93 -2.03 7.01
N ASN A 29 -0.66 -1.71 7.14
CA ASN A 29 0.12 -2.06 8.32
C ASN A 29 0.94 -0.87 8.80
N GLY A 30 0.33 0.29 8.86
CA GLY A 30 0.99 1.47 9.36
C GLY A 30 0.50 2.74 8.68
N LYS A 31 0.93 3.85 9.23
CA LYS A 31 0.50 5.17 8.81
C LYS A 31 1.00 5.48 7.40
N PRO A 32 0.15 6.04 6.53
CA PRO A 32 0.61 6.45 5.19
C PRO A 32 1.49 7.69 5.28
N SER A 33 2.32 7.87 4.27
CA SER A 33 3.21 9.03 4.17
C SER A 33 3.35 9.47 2.72
N ILE A 34 3.95 10.63 2.54
CA ILE A 34 4.29 11.13 1.21
C ILE A 34 5.79 11.02 1.06
N VAL A 35 6.25 10.42 -0.02
CA VAL A 35 7.68 10.31 -0.31
C VAL A 35 8.02 11.09 -1.58
N GLU A 36 9.15 11.80 -1.52
CA GLU A 36 9.68 12.52 -2.66
C GLU A 36 10.47 11.59 -3.55
N THR A 37 10.25 11.69 -4.85
CA THR A 37 11.05 10.97 -5.84
C THR A 37 11.52 11.96 -6.89
N GLU A 38 12.48 11.56 -7.74
CA GLU A 38 12.90 12.41 -8.84
C GLU A 38 11.78 12.66 -9.86
N TRP A 39 10.71 11.87 -9.80
CA TRP A 39 9.53 12.01 -10.66
C TRP A 39 8.38 12.71 -9.96
N GLY A 40 8.62 13.29 -8.77
CA GLY A 40 7.62 13.95 -7.98
C GLY A 40 7.23 13.16 -6.75
N GLU A 41 6.17 13.60 -6.07
CA GLU A 41 5.71 12.96 -4.84
C GLU A 41 4.86 11.74 -5.11
N LYS A 42 5.01 10.74 -4.25
CA LYS A 42 4.16 9.54 -4.25
C LYS A 42 3.58 9.35 -2.86
N PHE A 43 2.42 8.70 -2.79
CA PHE A 43 1.87 8.25 -1.52
C PHE A 43 2.40 6.85 -1.23
N SER A 44 2.82 6.64 0.01
CA SER A 44 3.42 5.38 0.45
C SER A 44 2.62 4.81 1.61
N PHE A 45 2.24 3.54 1.48
CA PHE A 45 1.42 2.84 2.47
C PHE A 45 2.15 1.58 2.90
N PRO A 46 2.53 1.46 4.19
CA PRO A 46 3.02 0.16 4.68
C PRO A 46 1.88 -0.85 4.61
N ILE A 47 2.16 -2.01 4.05
CA ILE A 47 1.15 -3.06 3.89
C ILE A 47 1.74 -4.43 4.23
N ILE A 48 0.84 -5.37 4.52
CA ILE A 48 1.14 -6.79 4.51
C ILE A 48 0.48 -7.32 3.25
N LEU A 49 1.30 -7.70 2.27
CA LEU A 49 0.79 -8.22 1.00
C LEU A 49 0.35 -9.66 1.20
N ILE A 50 -0.90 -9.93 0.84
CA ILE A 50 -1.52 -11.23 1.07
C ILE A 50 -1.56 -12.06 -0.21
N SER A 51 -1.80 -11.42 -1.35
CA SER A 51 -1.95 -12.11 -2.62
C SER A 51 -1.58 -11.20 -3.78
N GLN A 52 -0.69 -11.69 -4.63
CA GLN A 52 -0.36 -11.06 -5.91
C GLN A 52 0.39 -12.09 -6.76
N ASP A 53 0.01 -12.26 -8.01
CA ASP A 53 0.50 -13.35 -8.86
C ASP A 53 2.00 -13.38 -9.04
N SER A 54 2.66 -12.24 -8.99
CA SER A 54 4.10 -12.17 -9.26
C SER A 54 4.99 -12.52 -8.07
N TYR A 55 4.41 -12.96 -6.95
CA TYR A 55 5.17 -13.28 -5.74
C TYR A 55 5.12 -14.76 -5.42
N ASP A 56 6.30 -15.31 -5.06
CA ASP A 56 6.43 -16.71 -4.70
C ASP A 56 6.17 -16.96 -3.22
N THR A 57 6.46 -16.00 -2.39
CA THR A 57 6.35 -16.15 -0.92
C THR A 57 5.43 -15.06 -0.36
N LEU A 58 4.32 -15.47 0.19
CA LEU A 58 3.33 -14.57 0.79
C LEU A 58 2.84 -15.17 2.10
N PRO A 59 2.42 -14.36 3.05
CA PRO A 59 2.42 -12.89 3.05
C PRO A 59 3.78 -12.31 3.37
N PHE A 60 4.02 -11.04 3.04
CA PHE A 60 5.21 -10.33 3.51
C PHE A 60 4.98 -8.83 3.57
N ASP A 61 5.81 -8.16 4.39
CA ASP A 61 5.72 -6.71 4.58
C ASP A 61 6.38 -5.99 3.42
N CYS A 62 5.69 -4.99 2.89
CA CYS A 62 6.23 -4.13 1.86
C CYS A 62 5.50 -2.80 1.87
N ASN A 63 5.86 -1.90 0.96
CA ASN A 63 5.19 -0.61 0.82
C ASN A 63 4.50 -0.55 -0.54
N TRP A 64 3.24 -0.15 -0.52
CA TRP A 64 2.54 0.22 -1.75
C TRP A 64 2.78 1.70 -2.00
N GLU A 65 3.50 2.02 -3.06
CA GLU A 65 3.79 3.39 -3.44
C GLU A 65 3.09 3.70 -4.75
N SER A 66 2.38 4.81 -4.81
CA SER A 66 1.56 5.12 -5.98
C SER A 66 1.28 6.61 -6.09
N LYS A 67 1.20 7.07 -7.33
CA LYS A 67 0.72 8.42 -7.66
C LYS A 67 -0.72 8.41 -8.13
N SER A 68 -1.38 7.25 -8.13
CA SER A 68 -2.71 7.11 -8.68
C SER A 68 -3.74 7.93 -7.90
N MET A 69 -4.85 8.21 -8.54
CA MET A 69 -5.96 8.90 -7.90
C MET A 69 -6.48 8.08 -6.70
N VAL A 70 -6.50 6.76 -6.82
CA VAL A 70 -6.92 5.88 -5.73
C VAL A 70 -6.02 6.06 -4.51
N ALA A 71 -4.70 6.09 -4.72
CA ALA A 71 -3.77 6.30 -3.61
C ALA A 71 -4.00 7.65 -2.94
N LYS A 72 -4.25 8.68 -3.72
CA LYS A 72 -4.56 10.00 -3.19
C LYS A 72 -5.84 9.98 -2.36
N GLU A 73 -6.88 9.33 -2.87
CA GLU A 73 -8.15 9.22 -2.16
C GLU A 73 -8.01 8.48 -0.84
N VAL A 74 -7.22 7.41 -0.82
CA VAL A 74 -6.96 6.65 0.40
C VAL A 74 -6.23 7.52 1.41
N PHE A 75 -5.22 8.25 0.97
CA PHE A 75 -4.45 9.12 1.85
C PHE A 75 -5.35 10.19 2.48
N ILE A 76 -6.19 10.85 1.67
CA ILE A 76 -7.10 11.87 2.15
C ILE A 76 -8.14 11.26 3.11
N ALA A 77 -8.67 10.10 2.78
CA ALA A 77 -9.63 9.42 3.65
C ALA A 77 -9.01 9.09 5.00
N TYR A 78 -7.77 8.62 5.03
CA TYR A 78 -7.07 8.35 6.28
C TYR A 78 -6.97 9.61 7.14
N GLU A 79 -6.70 10.76 6.52
CA GLU A 79 -6.53 12.02 7.25
C GLU A 79 -7.85 12.62 7.71
N GLN A 80 -8.93 12.43 6.95
CA GLN A 80 -10.15 13.20 7.15
C GLN A 80 -11.40 12.39 7.47
N ASN A 81 -11.40 11.07 7.21
CA ASN A 81 -12.57 10.24 7.42
C ASN A 81 -12.35 9.30 8.60
N LYS A 82 -13.02 9.60 9.70
CA LYS A 82 -12.87 8.84 10.93
C LYS A 82 -13.27 7.37 10.76
N ASP A 83 -14.36 7.12 10.03
CA ASP A 83 -14.84 5.76 9.84
C ASP A 83 -13.86 4.92 9.01
N PHE A 84 -13.28 5.52 7.98
CA PHE A 84 -12.26 4.86 7.19
C PHE A 84 -11.03 4.57 8.04
N LYS A 85 -10.60 5.54 8.85
CA LYS A 85 -9.42 5.37 9.69
C LYS A 85 -9.60 4.22 10.67
N GLU A 86 -10.81 3.97 11.15
CA GLU A 86 -11.08 2.88 12.08
C GLU A 86 -10.89 1.51 11.44
N VAL A 87 -11.19 1.36 10.16
CA VAL A 87 -11.06 0.07 9.47
C VAL A 87 -9.75 -0.07 8.70
N TYR A 88 -8.99 0.99 8.59
CA TYR A 88 -7.78 1.06 7.76
C TYR A 88 -6.81 -0.08 8.06
N ASN A 89 -6.43 -0.28 9.33
CA ASN A 89 -5.46 -1.29 9.71
C ASN A 89 -6.05 -2.67 9.98
N THR A 90 -7.38 -2.79 10.05
CA THR A 90 -8.02 -4.04 10.46
C THR A 90 -8.66 -4.77 9.30
N ALA A 91 -9.10 -4.05 8.28
CA ALA A 91 -9.75 -4.66 7.13
C ALA A 91 -8.72 -5.16 6.13
N LYS A 92 -9.14 -6.09 5.30
CA LYS A 92 -8.36 -6.51 4.13
C LYS A 92 -8.92 -5.84 2.91
N TRP A 93 -8.04 -5.54 1.95
CA TRP A 93 -8.37 -4.74 0.78
C TRP A 93 -7.92 -5.44 -0.47
N GLN A 94 -8.62 -5.19 -1.56
CA GLN A 94 -8.24 -5.68 -2.88
C GLN A 94 -8.02 -4.50 -3.80
N LEU A 95 -6.82 -4.40 -4.35
CA LEU A 95 -6.47 -3.40 -5.35
C LEU A 95 -6.55 -4.05 -6.71
N THR A 96 -7.51 -3.61 -7.52
CA THR A 96 -7.74 -4.13 -8.85
C THR A 96 -7.26 -3.12 -9.87
N ARG A 97 -6.58 -3.60 -10.90
CA ARG A 97 -6.22 -2.76 -12.03
C ARG A 97 -6.97 -3.26 -13.26
N PHE A 98 -7.81 -2.39 -13.82
CA PHE A 98 -8.59 -2.74 -15.00
C PHE A 98 -7.70 -2.74 -16.25
N ASP A 99 -8.17 -3.32 -17.34
CA ASP A 99 -7.43 -3.37 -18.59
C ASP A 99 -7.11 -1.98 -19.12
N THR A 100 -7.92 -0.98 -18.77
CA THR A 100 -7.68 0.41 -19.13
C THR A 100 -6.53 1.05 -18.38
N GLY A 101 -6.02 0.37 -17.34
CA GLY A 101 -4.96 0.89 -16.46
C GLY A 101 -5.48 1.58 -15.22
N ALA A 102 -6.78 1.79 -15.09
CA ALA A 102 -7.38 2.41 -13.92
C ALA A 102 -7.34 1.48 -12.73
N TYR A 103 -7.25 2.05 -11.54
CA TYR A 103 -7.21 1.31 -10.27
C TYR A 103 -8.52 1.44 -9.51
N PHE A 104 -8.81 0.44 -8.71
CA PHE A 104 -9.98 0.43 -7.84
C PHE A 104 -9.63 -0.33 -6.55
N LEU A 105 -9.96 0.24 -5.40
CA LEU A 105 -9.67 -0.38 -4.10
C LEU A 105 -10.96 -0.71 -3.39
N ASP A 106 -11.13 -1.98 -3.05
CA ASP A 106 -12.31 -2.51 -2.35
C ASP A 106 -11.93 -3.04 -1.00
N GLN A 107 -12.81 -2.83 -0.03
CA GLN A 107 -12.72 -3.54 1.23
C GLN A 107 -13.31 -4.94 1.05
N LEU A 108 -12.57 -5.92 1.50
CA LEU A 108 -12.99 -7.33 1.43
C LEU A 108 -13.84 -7.73 2.63
#